data_2ee6f0f32ca1c426e368ab9478163d98
#
_entry.id   2ee6f0f32ca1c426e368ab9478163d98
#
_cell.length_a   1.000
_cell.length_b   1.000
_cell.length_c   1.000
_cell.angle_alpha   90.00
_cell.angle_beta   90.00
_cell.angle_gamma   90.00
#
_symmetry.space_group_name_H-M   'P 1'
#
loop_
_entity.id
_entity.type
_entity.pdbx_description
1 polymer ?
#
loop_
_entity_poly.entity_id
_entity_poly.type
_entity_poly.pdbx_seq_one_letter_code
_entity_poly.pdbx_strand_id
1 'polypeptide(L)'
;MKYYGKLILVSVLCLLVAVLVILTNGNKRISFASGEVSQVVNEETGESPKPPEGYDQEKPVLLIYDPQEELSVLYKENIEDTLKYMKRSCETIEISRTESISYRNYEMVILASQGIETKLKDGAGRIFDYVEEGGKFFWGILQNEVENEFFSSYKKMGVIDYGDYLSFQKMEFNEELLPGMKGEVFDSPEFEDVCLFVRLDEEAKVYISADINDQAIPLFWTYDYGEGRIGCYNGTAITGDFYKGIVSGCINALYDDVMYPVINAKCIYIDDFPSPQYESTSDIVRKDYNRSVKEFYRDIWWPDMQKAANKYDYRYTGLFIATYNDIVDPDDFVFEAPSMEQYYGNSLLRAGHEMGLHGYNHQSLAKAGEVPDDMGYKAWASADDMAASIEELLSIAENMFPGISFSTYVPPSNYLSEAGREAVVRTMPDLTNISGVYTSEGEEGAVYEQRFEIAVDGIAEFPRVTSGMLLSDFERLEWMSALGLHGVFSHFIHPDDIFDMERGKGENWETLLEGFEDTLNHVNEAAPGLRALTASDGAKALEVYQELEPVLVYDEGEIRGSLKNFRGEAFFFLRTDKTPVSKDDACLITSLGTEGDGPYYMVTAKKAEFTILLKGD
;
A
#
# COMPACT_ATOMS: atom_id res chain seq x y z
N MET A 1 43.44 -49.13 -33.66
CA MET A 1 44.00 -47.81 -33.24
C MET A 1 43.15 -46.58 -33.66
N LYS A 2 42.55 -46.49 -34.84
CA LYS A 2 41.78 -45.30 -35.25
C LYS A 2 40.49 -45.03 -34.43
N TYR A 3 39.85 -46.03 -33.82
CA TYR A 3 38.63 -45.85 -33.02
C TYR A 3 38.92 -45.29 -31.63
N TYR A 4 39.98 -45.72 -30.97
CA TYR A 4 40.35 -45.21 -29.63
C TYR A 4 40.76 -43.73 -29.68
N GLY A 5 41.40 -43.29 -30.74
CA GLY A 5 41.75 -41.87 -30.91
C GLY A 5 40.52 -40.95 -31.04
N LYS A 6 39.44 -41.41 -31.69
CA LYS A 6 38.20 -40.65 -31.75
C LYS A 6 37.45 -40.60 -30.44
N LEU A 7 37.48 -41.72 -29.67
CA LEU A 7 36.83 -41.77 -28.37
C LEU A 7 37.54 -40.84 -27.34
N ILE A 8 38.87 -40.84 -27.36
CA ILE A 8 39.68 -39.93 -26.53
C ILE A 8 39.43 -38.47 -26.92
N LEU A 9 39.34 -38.16 -28.22
CA LEU A 9 39.06 -36.80 -28.68
C LEU A 9 37.65 -36.31 -28.23
N VAL A 10 36.63 -37.15 -28.31
CA VAL A 10 35.29 -36.86 -27.85
C VAL A 10 35.25 -36.66 -26.34
N SER A 11 35.94 -37.54 -25.56
CA SER A 11 35.99 -37.39 -24.12
C SER A 11 36.72 -36.11 -23.66
N VAL A 12 37.80 -35.73 -24.38
CA VAL A 12 38.52 -34.48 -24.09
C VAL A 12 37.66 -33.27 -24.48
N LEU A 13 36.88 -33.34 -25.58
CA LEU A 13 35.96 -32.27 -25.97
C LEU A 13 34.81 -32.11 -24.98
N CYS A 14 34.24 -33.22 -24.50
CA CYS A 14 33.20 -33.18 -23.44
C CYS A 14 33.75 -32.61 -22.14
N LEU A 15 35.00 -32.93 -21.79
CA LEU A 15 35.65 -32.40 -20.57
C LEU A 15 35.94 -30.89 -20.74
N LEU A 16 36.39 -30.45 -21.93
CA LEU A 16 36.58 -29.04 -22.22
C LEU A 16 35.26 -28.26 -22.18
N VAL A 17 34.17 -28.81 -22.71
CA VAL A 17 32.83 -28.20 -22.63
C VAL A 17 32.35 -28.14 -21.21
N ALA A 18 32.55 -29.21 -20.41
CA ALA A 18 32.18 -29.20 -18.99
C ALA A 18 33.01 -28.17 -18.18
N VAL A 19 34.31 -28.05 -18.45
CA VAL A 19 35.16 -27.01 -17.84
C VAL A 19 34.74 -25.61 -18.30
N LEU A 20 34.37 -25.42 -19.57
CA LEU A 20 33.86 -24.15 -20.08
C LEU A 20 32.52 -23.78 -19.44
N VAL A 21 31.63 -24.74 -19.25
CA VAL A 21 30.35 -24.55 -18.53
C VAL A 21 30.59 -24.23 -17.06
N ILE A 22 31.55 -24.90 -16.40
CA ILE A 22 31.93 -24.59 -15.02
C ILE A 22 32.58 -23.21 -14.92
N LEU A 23 33.45 -22.84 -15.86
CA LEU A 23 34.09 -21.53 -15.88
C LEU A 23 33.11 -20.40 -16.26
N THR A 24 32.16 -20.65 -17.16
CA THR A 24 31.11 -19.67 -17.50
C THR A 24 30.05 -19.56 -16.41
N ASN A 25 29.70 -20.63 -15.72
CA ASN A 25 28.85 -20.58 -14.54
C ASN A 25 29.60 -20.12 -13.27
N GLY A 26 30.90 -20.37 -13.18
CA GLY A 26 31.75 -19.88 -12.10
C GLY A 26 32.09 -18.38 -12.21
N ASN A 27 32.10 -17.83 -13.42
CA ASN A 27 32.25 -16.39 -13.65
C ASN A 27 30.91 -15.66 -13.77
N LYS A 28 29.79 -16.36 -13.85
CA LYS A 28 28.47 -15.89 -13.48
C LYS A 28 28.21 -16.21 -11.99
N ARG A 29 29.09 -15.89 -11.09
CA ARG A 29 28.69 -15.07 -9.98
C ARG A 29 28.31 -13.73 -10.62
N ILE A 30 27.11 -13.66 -11.14
CA ILE A 30 26.31 -12.49 -10.97
C ILE A 30 26.32 -12.37 -9.42
N SER A 31 27.22 -11.57 -8.88
CA SER A 31 26.91 -10.84 -7.71
C SER A 31 25.70 -10.02 -8.19
N PHE A 32 24.49 -10.54 -7.95
CA PHE A 32 23.50 -9.68 -7.42
C PHE A 32 24.25 -9.08 -6.22
N ALA A 33 24.81 -7.90 -6.42
CA ALA A 33 24.99 -7.04 -5.34
C ALA A 33 23.62 -7.11 -4.65
N SER A 34 23.53 -7.87 -3.54
CA SER A 34 22.88 -7.37 -2.38
C SER A 34 23.36 -5.93 -2.45
N GLY A 35 22.48 -5.01 -2.86
CA GLY A 35 22.77 -3.62 -2.64
C GLY A 35 23.10 -3.69 -1.17
N GLU A 36 24.37 -3.66 -0.85
CA GLU A 36 24.75 -3.19 0.43
C GLU A 36 23.97 -1.90 0.48
N VAL A 37 22.87 -1.93 1.25
CA VAL A 37 22.45 -0.74 1.95
C VAL A 37 23.76 -0.35 2.60
N SER A 38 24.49 0.56 1.94
CA SER A 38 25.68 1.12 2.52
C SER A 38 25.19 1.52 3.88
N GLN A 39 25.69 0.86 4.92
CA GLN A 39 25.62 1.38 6.25
C GLN A 39 26.29 2.75 6.11
N VAL A 40 25.47 3.73 5.77
CA VAL A 40 25.83 5.14 5.95
C VAL A 40 25.92 5.24 7.47
N VAL A 41 27.14 5.05 7.94
CA VAL A 41 27.55 5.41 9.27
C VAL A 41 26.99 6.81 9.46
N ASN A 42 26.06 6.95 10.41
CA ASN A 42 25.60 8.23 10.89
C ASN A 42 26.81 9.00 11.40
N GLU A 43 27.45 9.76 10.55
CA GLU A 43 28.12 10.97 10.99
C GLU A 43 27.01 12.04 11.13
N GLU A 44 26.49 12.19 12.33
CA GLU A 44 25.82 13.40 12.77
C GLU A 44 26.82 14.55 12.69
N THR A 45 27.01 15.09 11.51
CA THR A 45 27.73 16.35 11.29
C THR A 45 27.14 17.06 10.09
N GLY A 46 25.98 17.64 10.30
CA GLY A 46 25.42 18.58 9.35
C GLY A 46 24.46 19.49 10.07
N GLU A 47 24.68 20.80 10.01
CA GLU A 47 23.62 21.77 10.24
C GLU A 47 22.39 21.30 9.43
N SER A 48 21.21 21.29 10.05
CA SER A 48 19.96 20.99 9.33
C SER A 48 19.93 21.83 8.05
N PRO A 49 19.63 21.27 6.88
CA PRO A 49 19.63 22.01 5.64
C PRO A 49 18.71 23.23 5.80
N LYS A 50 19.14 24.37 5.31
CA LYS A 50 18.35 25.59 5.41
C LYS A 50 17.17 25.49 4.47
N PRO A 51 15.99 26.03 4.86
CA PRO A 51 14.89 26.15 3.92
C PRO A 51 15.35 26.84 2.63
N PRO A 52 14.81 26.44 1.46
CA PRO A 52 15.12 27.09 0.19
C PRO A 52 14.89 28.59 0.27
N GLU A 53 15.69 29.38 -0.51
CA GLU A 53 15.51 30.82 -0.60
C GLU A 53 14.10 31.15 -1.10
N GLY A 54 13.38 32.06 -0.43
CA GLY A 54 11.99 32.39 -0.73
C GLY A 54 10.97 31.57 0.02
N TYR A 55 11.38 30.63 0.90
CA TYR A 55 10.47 29.94 1.78
C TYR A 55 9.77 30.94 2.70
N ASP A 56 8.50 31.19 2.45
CA ASP A 56 7.58 31.75 3.42
C ASP A 56 6.89 30.61 4.16
N GLN A 57 6.55 30.78 5.42
CA GLN A 57 5.98 29.68 6.20
C GLN A 57 4.81 29.06 5.44
N GLU A 58 4.84 27.75 5.23
CA GLU A 58 3.79 27.00 4.53
C GLU A 58 2.43 27.30 5.18
N LYS A 59 1.47 27.73 4.36
CA LYS A 59 0.10 27.93 4.85
C LYS A 59 -0.53 26.56 5.07
N PRO A 60 -1.18 26.32 6.23
CA PRO A 60 -1.85 25.07 6.48
C PRO A 60 -3.09 24.89 5.59
N VAL A 61 -3.54 23.66 5.43
CA VAL A 61 -4.88 23.33 4.95
C VAL A 61 -5.88 23.63 6.10
N LEU A 62 -6.99 24.29 5.80
CA LEU A 62 -8.09 24.46 6.74
C LEU A 62 -9.13 23.36 6.53
N LEU A 63 -9.35 22.53 7.55
CA LEU A 63 -10.38 21.51 7.57
C LEU A 63 -11.56 21.96 8.45
N ILE A 64 -12.74 22.06 7.85
CA ILE A 64 -13.98 22.47 8.52
C ILE A 64 -14.88 21.25 8.64
N TYR A 65 -15.35 20.95 9.86
CA TYR A 65 -16.25 19.82 10.11
C TYR A 65 -17.39 20.18 11.07
N ASP A 66 -18.45 19.38 11.09
CA ASP A 66 -19.57 19.48 12.01
C ASP A 66 -19.50 18.36 13.06
N PRO A 67 -19.20 18.67 14.34
CA PRO A 67 -19.10 17.64 15.38
C PRO A 67 -20.45 16.99 15.74
N GLN A 68 -21.57 17.44 15.19
CA GLN A 68 -22.90 16.88 15.43
C GLN A 68 -23.32 15.89 14.33
N GLU A 69 -22.57 15.79 13.25
CA GLU A 69 -22.78 14.84 12.17
C GLU A 69 -21.73 13.73 12.25
N GLU A 70 -22.15 12.50 12.51
CA GLU A 70 -21.28 11.33 12.61
C GLU A 70 -20.41 11.18 11.34
N LEU A 71 -21.03 11.29 10.16
CA LEU A 71 -20.33 11.20 8.89
C LEU A 71 -19.26 12.30 8.74
N SER A 72 -19.54 13.52 9.20
CA SER A 72 -18.58 14.63 9.19
C SER A 72 -17.37 14.37 10.09
N VAL A 73 -17.57 13.71 11.23
CA VAL A 73 -16.49 13.31 12.15
C VAL A 73 -15.61 12.25 11.50
N LEU A 74 -16.18 11.20 10.92
CA LEU A 74 -15.44 10.15 10.22
C LEU A 74 -14.63 10.72 9.05
N TYR A 75 -15.26 11.62 8.28
CA TYR A 75 -14.62 12.29 7.15
C TYR A 75 -13.44 13.15 7.57
N LYS A 76 -13.63 13.92 8.64
CA LYS A 76 -12.56 14.73 9.25
C LYS A 76 -11.35 13.86 9.61
N GLU A 77 -11.55 12.71 10.26
CA GLU A 77 -10.47 11.80 10.67
C GLU A 77 -9.71 11.26 9.45
N ASN A 78 -10.44 10.83 8.43
CA ASN A 78 -9.84 10.34 7.19
C ASN A 78 -8.99 11.41 6.48
N ILE A 79 -9.49 12.66 6.40
CA ILE A 79 -8.76 13.77 5.78
C ILE A 79 -7.52 14.16 6.60
N GLU A 80 -7.62 14.22 7.94
CA GLU A 80 -6.48 14.51 8.82
C GLU A 80 -5.36 13.49 8.65
N ASP A 81 -5.71 12.20 8.63
CA ASP A 81 -4.74 11.13 8.40
C ASP A 81 -4.12 11.21 6.99
N THR A 82 -4.93 11.45 5.96
CA THR A 82 -4.46 11.61 4.59
C THR A 82 -3.44 12.76 4.49
N LEU A 83 -3.76 13.93 5.04
CA LEU A 83 -2.84 15.08 5.05
C LEU A 83 -1.58 14.80 5.88
N LYS A 84 -1.68 14.07 7.00
CA LYS A 84 -0.54 13.62 7.80
C LYS A 84 0.40 12.74 6.99
N TYR A 85 -0.13 11.76 6.23
CA TYR A 85 0.68 10.94 5.33
C TYR A 85 1.31 11.74 4.19
N MET A 86 0.63 12.72 3.65
CA MET A 86 1.19 13.64 2.66
C MET A 86 2.18 14.64 3.28
N LYS A 87 2.38 14.62 4.60
CA LYS A 87 3.21 15.56 5.39
C LYS A 87 2.81 17.02 5.16
N ARG A 88 1.51 17.28 5.08
CA ARG A 88 0.92 18.61 4.97
C ARG A 88 0.34 19.08 6.29
N SER A 89 0.60 20.32 6.64
CA SER A 89 0.04 20.93 7.86
C SER A 89 -1.46 21.15 7.70
N CYS A 90 -2.22 20.82 8.74
CA CYS A 90 -3.68 20.97 8.79
C CYS A 90 -4.11 21.69 10.06
N GLU A 91 -5.01 22.66 9.91
CA GLU A 91 -5.74 23.27 11.01
C GLU A 91 -7.21 22.85 10.92
N THR A 92 -7.71 22.18 11.96
CA THR A 92 -9.09 21.66 12.01
C THR A 92 -9.94 22.55 12.89
N ILE A 93 -11.10 22.97 12.39
CA ILE A 93 -12.06 23.79 13.12
C ILE A 93 -13.47 23.26 12.99
N GLU A 94 -14.28 23.47 14.04
CA GLU A 94 -15.71 23.26 13.99
C GLU A 94 -16.39 24.31 13.08
N ILE A 95 -17.40 23.89 12.34
CA ILE A 95 -18.16 24.76 11.41
C ILE A 95 -18.75 25.99 12.12
N SER A 96 -19.08 25.87 13.40
CA SER A 96 -19.58 26.96 14.26
C SER A 96 -18.58 28.10 14.47
N ARG A 97 -17.26 27.87 14.21
CA ARG A 97 -16.19 28.85 14.44
C ARG A 97 -15.74 29.61 13.20
N THR A 98 -16.36 29.38 12.07
CA THR A 98 -15.94 29.92 10.78
C THR A 98 -16.17 31.43 10.62
N GLU A 99 -17.02 32.07 11.46
CA GLU A 99 -17.37 33.49 11.32
C GLU A 99 -16.15 34.44 11.40
N SER A 100 -15.15 34.10 12.23
CA SER A 100 -13.96 34.94 12.46
C SER A 100 -12.75 34.56 11.60
N ILE A 101 -12.85 33.53 10.78
CA ILE A 101 -11.71 33.00 10.00
C ILE A 101 -11.47 33.82 8.73
N SER A 102 -10.19 34.10 8.47
CA SER A 102 -9.73 34.61 7.18
C SER A 102 -9.18 33.46 6.34
N TYR A 103 -9.93 33.02 5.35
CA TYR A 103 -9.52 31.91 4.47
C TYR A 103 -8.24 32.17 3.69
N ARG A 104 -7.83 33.43 3.47
CA ARG A 104 -6.57 33.81 2.83
C ARG A 104 -5.31 33.38 3.59
N ASN A 105 -5.45 32.99 4.87
CA ASN A 105 -4.34 32.46 5.67
C ASN A 105 -4.04 30.98 5.37
N TYR A 106 -4.85 30.34 4.56
CA TYR A 106 -4.77 28.92 4.23
C TYR A 106 -4.48 28.71 2.75
N GLU A 107 -3.81 27.62 2.43
CA GLU A 107 -3.53 27.24 1.03
C GLU A 107 -4.75 26.61 0.35
N MET A 108 -5.57 25.92 1.15
CA MET A 108 -6.80 25.23 0.75
C MET A 108 -7.79 25.23 1.90
N VAL A 109 -9.08 25.26 1.56
CA VAL A 109 -10.19 25.02 2.50
C VAL A 109 -10.86 23.72 2.13
N ILE A 110 -11.02 22.81 3.08
CA ILE A 110 -11.76 21.55 2.93
C ILE A 110 -12.99 21.60 3.82
N LEU A 111 -14.15 21.30 3.25
CA LEU A 111 -15.42 21.16 3.98
C LEU A 111 -15.80 19.68 4.05
N ALA A 112 -15.69 19.09 5.23
CA ALA A 112 -16.09 17.72 5.55
C ALA A 112 -17.47 17.69 6.21
N SER A 113 -18.45 18.42 5.67
CA SER A 113 -19.81 18.48 6.20
C SER A 113 -20.80 18.67 5.07
N GLN A 114 -21.98 18.07 5.23
CA GLN A 114 -23.14 18.38 4.39
C GLN A 114 -23.67 19.79 4.75
N GLY A 115 -24.25 20.48 3.79
CA GLY A 115 -24.95 21.72 4.08
C GLY A 115 -24.08 22.98 4.15
N ILE A 116 -23.50 23.37 3.02
CA ILE A 116 -22.64 24.57 2.95
C ILE A 116 -23.39 25.87 3.30
N GLU A 117 -24.60 26.09 2.76
CA GLU A 117 -25.30 27.37 2.91
C GLU A 117 -26.05 27.50 4.22
N THR A 118 -26.73 26.46 4.67
CA THR A 118 -27.50 26.48 5.92
C THR A 118 -26.61 26.55 7.14
N LYS A 119 -25.43 25.92 7.10
CA LYS A 119 -24.50 25.85 8.23
C LYS A 119 -23.50 26.99 8.26
N LEU A 120 -22.88 27.29 7.12
CA LEU A 120 -21.90 28.37 7.02
C LEU A 120 -22.53 29.76 6.84
N LYS A 121 -23.78 29.84 6.38
CA LYS A 121 -24.47 31.12 6.13
C LYS A 121 -23.62 32.05 5.28
N ASP A 122 -23.33 33.28 5.79
CA ASP A 122 -22.46 34.25 5.09
C ASP A 122 -21.02 33.71 4.88
N GLY A 123 -20.63 32.66 5.63
CA GLY A 123 -19.33 31.99 5.46
C GLY A 123 -19.19 31.29 4.12
N ALA A 124 -20.28 30.76 3.56
CA ALA A 124 -20.27 30.14 2.23
C ALA A 124 -19.87 31.14 1.14
N GLY A 125 -20.43 32.34 1.17
CA GLY A 125 -20.06 33.42 0.23
C GLY A 125 -18.56 33.76 0.32
N ARG A 126 -18.01 33.87 1.54
CA ARG A 126 -16.58 34.16 1.76
C ARG A 126 -15.64 33.06 1.27
N ILE A 127 -16.05 31.79 1.28
CA ILE A 127 -15.27 30.70 0.67
C ILE A 127 -15.20 30.91 -0.85
N PHE A 128 -16.31 31.22 -1.51
CA PHE A 128 -16.31 31.46 -2.95
C PHE A 128 -15.53 32.72 -3.32
N ASP A 129 -15.60 33.80 -2.51
CA ASP A 129 -14.77 34.99 -2.72
C ASP A 129 -13.26 34.64 -2.60
N TYR A 130 -12.90 33.78 -1.65
CA TYR A 130 -11.53 33.28 -1.50
C TYR A 130 -11.07 32.47 -2.72
N VAL A 131 -11.94 31.61 -3.27
CA VAL A 131 -11.64 30.85 -4.49
C VAL A 131 -11.50 31.77 -5.70
N GLU A 132 -12.42 32.74 -5.87
CA GLU A 132 -12.37 33.70 -6.98
C GLU A 132 -11.03 34.47 -7.02
N GLU A 133 -10.38 34.67 -5.86
CA GLU A 133 -9.07 35.32 -5.71
C GLU A 133 -7.87 34.36 -5.80
N GLY A 134 -8.05 33.10 -6.21
CA GLY A 134 -6.97 32.12 -6.40
C GLY A 134 -6.88 31.02 -5.32
N GLY A 135 -7.83 30.96 -4.39
CA GLY A 135 -7.89 29.92 -3.37
C GLY A 135 -8.36 28.57 -3.92
N LYS A 136 -8.18 27.52 -3.12
CA LYS A 136 -8.63 26.17 -3.44
C LYS A 136 -9.67 25.72 -2.43
N PHE A 137 -10.77 25.15 -2.91
CA PHE A 137 -11.85 24.65 -2.09
C PHE A 137 -12.20 23.21 -2.45
N PHE A 138 -12.17 22.29 -1.49
CA PHE A 138 -12.62 20.92 -1.63
C PHE A 138 -13.87 20.68 -0.78
N TRP A 139 -14.99 20.43 -1.44
CA TRP A 139 -16.19 19.97 -0.77
C TRP A 139 -16.28 18.46 -0.89
N GLY A 140 -15.98 17.78 0.20
CA GLY A 140 -15.66 16.37 0.20
C GLY A 140 -16.84 15.43 0.41
N ILE A 141 -18.10 15.91 0.41
CA ILE A 141 -19.25 15.06 0.75
C ILE A 141 -20.51 15.46 -0.01
N LEU A 142 -21.31 14.46 -0.34
CA LEU A 142 -22.61 14.61 -0.97
C LEU A 142 -23.50 15.64 -0.27
N GLN A 143 -24.13 16.47 -1.06
CA GLN A 143 -25.11 17.45 -0.60
C GLN A 143 -26.36 16.78 -0.02
N ASN A 144 -26.78 17.21 1.17
CA ASN A 144 -27.90 16.63 1.92
C ASN A 144 -29.27 17.17 1.51
N GLU A 145 -29.41 18.51 1.38
CA GLU A 145 -30.69 19.17 1.16
C GLU A 145 -30.70 20.01 -0.12
N VAL A 146 -30.95 19.33 -1.25
CA VAL A 146 -30.84 19.89 -2.60
C VAL A 146 -31.63 21.20 -2.79
N GLU A 147 -32.88 21.24 -2.29
CA GLU A 147 -33.76 22.39 -2.55
C GLU A 147 -33.34 23.66 -1.81
N ASN A 148 -32.68 23.53 -0.66
CA ASN A 148 -32.33 24.66 0.19
C ASN A 148 -30.86 25.05 0.12
N GLU A 149 -29.99 24.09 -0.12
CA GLU A 149 -28.55 24.27 0.09
C GLU A 149 -27.74 24.39 -1.21
N PHE A 150 -28.25 23.84 -2.31
CA PHE A 150 -27.57 23.85 -3.58
C PHE A 150 -27.88 25.09 -4.44
N PHE A 151 -28.92 25.81 -4.05
CA PHE A 151 -29.59 26.74 -4.93
C PHE A 151 -28.76 27.95 -5.38
N SER A 152 -27.91 28.50 -4.54
CA SER A 152 -27.08 29.66 -4.89
C SER A 152 -25.64 29.33 -5.25
N SER A 153 -25.16 28.16 -4.84
CA SER A 153 -23.74 27.77 -4.93
C SER A 153 -23.43 26.85 -6.12
N TYR A 154 -24.40 26.03 -6.59
CA TYR A 154 -24.14 24.98 -7.56
C TYR A 154 -23.48 25.46 -8.87
N LYS A 155 -23.85 26.62 -9.37
CA LYS A 155 -23.26 27.19 -10.59
C LYS A 155 -21.81 27.57 -10.45
N LYS A 156 -21.40 27.95 -9.24
CA LYS A 156 -19.99 28.28 -8.94
C LYS A 156 -19.11 27.02 -8.91
N MET A 157 -19.73 25.84 -8.77
CA MET A 157 -19.08 24.54 -8.78
C MET A 157 -19.19 23.83 -10.14
N GLY A 158 -19.62 24.53 -11.19
CA GLY A 158 -19.78 23.98 -12.52
C GLY A 158 -21.06 23.15 -12.73
N VAL A 159 -22.00 23.13 -11.78
CA VAL A 159 -23.24 22.38 -11.94
C VAL A 159 -24.29 23.25 -12.66
N ILE A 160 -24.82 22.77 -13.79
CA ILE A 160 -25.83 23.47 -14.58
C ILE A 160 -27.24 22.92 -14.36
N ASP A 161 -27.37 21.67 -13.91
CA ASP A 161 -28.61 21.01 -13.60
C ASP A 161 -28.41 19.91 -12.57
N TYR A 162 -29.42 19.60 -11.75
CA TYR A 162 -29.38 18.54 -10.76
C TYR A 162 -30.76 17.91 -10.55
N GLY A 163 -30.81 16.69 -10.03
CA GLY A 163 -32.03 15.92 -9.86
C GLY A 163 -32.07 15.14 -8.55
N ASP A 164 -32.67 13.96 -8.61
CA ASP A 164 -32.84 13.08 -7.45
C ASP A 164 -31.52 12.36 -7.06
N TYR A 165 -31.51 11.74 -5.88
CA TYR A 165 -30.46 10.84 -5.44
C TYR A 165 -30.57 9.51 -6.17
N LEU A 166 -29.42 8.96 -6.53
CA LEU A 166 -29.28 7.71 -7.27
C LEU A 166 -28.30 6.80 -6.54
N SER A 167 -28.64 5.52 -6.39
CA SER A 167 -27.71 4.52 -5.88
C SER A 167 -26.81 3.98 -6.99
N PHE A 168 -25.57 3.72 -6.69
CA PHE A 168 -24.59 3.11 -7.60
C PHE A 168 -23.71 2.11 -6.85
N GLN A 169 -23.06 1.21 -7.61
CA GLN A 169 -22.02 0.30 -7.13
C GLN A 169 -20.86 0.19 -8.14
N LYS A 170 -20.99 0.86 -9.29
CA LYS A 170 -20.00 0.81 -10.35
C LYS A 170 -19.42 2.20 -10.58
N MET A 171 -18.09 2.29 -10.58
CA MET A 171 -17.31 3.50 -10.78
C MET A 171 -16.35 3.37 -11.95
N GLU A 172 -16.15 4.46 -12.69
CA GLU A 172 -15.16 4.58 -13.75
C GLU A 172 -14.26 5.79 -13.48
N PHE A 173 -12.95 5.59 -13.61
CA PHE A 173 -11.95 6.64 -13.50
C PHE A 173 -11.65 7.23 -14.89
N ASN A 174 -12.23 8.38 -15.19
CA ASN A 174 -12.11 9.02 -16.51
C ASN A 174 -10.75 9.68 -16.73
N GLU A 175 -10.08 10.06 -15.65
CA GLU A 175 -8.79 10.74 -15.63
C GLU A 175 -7.84 10.12 -14.62
N GLU A 176 -6.54 10.41 -14.76
CA GLU A 176 -5.51 9.93 -13.83
C GLU A 176 -5.63 10.64 -12.48
N LEU A 177 -6.42 10.07 -11.57
CA LEU A 177 -6.57 10.57 -10.20
C LEU A 177 -5.42 10.12 -9.30
N LEU A 178 -5.00 8.87 -9.45
CA LEU A 178 -3.84 8.22 -8.85
C LEU A 178 -3.07 7.47 -9.94
N PRO A 179 -1.79 7.09 -9.72
CA PRO A 179 -1.01 6.37 -10.73
C PRO A 179 -1.70 5.10 -11.23
N GLY A 180 -1.93 5.01 -12.53
CA GLY A 180 -2.51 3.84 -13.20
C GLY A 180 -4.04 3.73 -13.15
N MET A 181 -4.75 4.73 -12.61
CA MET A 181 -6.21 4.64 -12.48
C MET A 181 -7.02 5.06 -13.72
N LYS A 182 -6.44 5.80 -14.64
CA LYS A 182 -7.20 6.25 -15.82
C LYS A 182 -7.70 5.08 -16.65
N GLY A 183 -9.01 5.04 -16.89
CA GLY A 183 -9.69 3.98 -17.64
C GLY A 183 -10.07 2.76 -16.80
N GLU A 184 -9.69 2.69 -15.52
CA GLU A 184 -10.10 1.62 -14.63
C GLU A 184 -11.59 1.71 -14.31
N VAL A 185 -12.21 0.53 -14.27
CA VAL A 185 -13.62 0.35 -13.92
C VAL A 185 -13.69 -0.64 -12.76
N PHE A 186 -14.46 -0.27 -11.75
CA PHE A 186 -14.68 -1.08 -10.56
C PHE A 186 -16.17 -1.30 -10.36
N ASP A 187 -16.59 -2.56 -10.27
CA ASP A 187 -17.98 -2.97 -10.10
C ASP A 187 -18.07 -4.01 -8.98
N SER A 188 -18.47 -3.56 -7.79
CA SER A 188 -18.60 -4.42 -6.63
C SER A 188 -19.75 -3.96 -5.72
N PRO A 189 -20.50 -4.90 -5.10
CA PRO A 189 -21.51 -4.56 -4.10
C PRO A 189 -20.95 -3.77 -2.91
N GLU A 190 -19.68 -3.94 -2.58
CA GLU A 190 -19.00 -3.23 -1.50
C GLU A 190 -18.86 -1.71 -1.78
N PHE A 191 -19.03 -1.29 -3.02
CA PHE A 191 -19.03 0.13 -3.42
C PHE A 191 -20.43 0.77 -3.42
N GLU A 192 -21.45 0.07 -2.87
CA GLU A 192 -22.79 0.63 -2.85
C GLU A 192 -22.81 1.97 -2.08
N ASP A 193 -23.10 3.03 -2.81
CA ASP A 193 -23.22 4.40 -2.28
C ASP A 193 -24.31 5.16 -3.03
N VAL A 194 -24.54 6.39 -2.64
CA VAL A 194 -25.55 7.28 -3.19
C VAL A 194 -24.89 8.54 -3.73
N CYS A 195 -25.25 8.95 -4.94
CA CYS A 195 -24.86 10.23 -5.52
C CYS A 195 -26.09 11.06 -5.91
N LEU A 196 -25.90 12.36 -6.00
CA LEU A 196 -26.87 13.27 -6.58
C LEU A 196 -26.75 13.25 -8.11
N PHE A 197 -27.86 13.13 -8.83
CA PHE A 197 -27.84 13.39 -10.26
C PHE A 197 -27.39 14.82 -10.51
N VAL A 198 -26.28 15.01 -11.22
CA VAL A 198 -25.79 16.34 -11.64
C VAL A 198 -25.40 16.33 -13.11
N ARG A 199 -25.64 17.46 -13.76
CA ARG A 199 -25.11 17.75 -15.09
C ARG A 199 -24.19 18.95 -14.97
N LEU A 200 -22.96 18.78 -15.46
CA LEU A 200 -21.89 19.77 -15.31
C LEU A 200 -21.75 20.63 -16.57
N ASP A 201 -21.14 21.79 -16.37
CA ASP A 201 -20.62 22.65 -17.42
C ASP A 201 -19.51 21.93 -18.20
N GLU A 202 -19.32 22.24 -19.48
CA GLU A 202 -18.31 21.65 -20.36
C GLU A 202 -16.86 21.94 -19.88
N GLU A 203 -16.66 22.99 -19.08
CA GLU A 203 -15.36 23.34 -18.49
C GLU A 203 -15.03 22.53 -17.22
N ALA A 204 -15.99 21.78 -16.67
CA ALA A 204 -15.75 20.92 -15.52
C ALA A 204 -14.96 19.68 -15.92
N LYS A 205 -13.87 19.38 -15.20
CA LYS A 205 -13.05 18.17 -15.41
C LYS A 205 -13.52 17.06 -14.49
N VAL A 206 -14.10 16.00 -15.06
CA VAL A 206 -14.61 14.83 -14.32
C VAL A 206 -13.54 13.77 -14.22
N TYR A 207 -13.17 13.39 -12.99
CA TYR A 207 -12.18 12.36 -12.69
C TYR A 207 -12.81 11.00 -12.41
N ILE A 208 -13.95 10.98 -11.70
CA ILE A 208 -14.66 9.75 -11.36
C ILE A 208 -16.12 9.91 -11.73
N SER A 209 -16.71 8.87 -12.34
CA SER A 209 -18.14 8.79 -12.62
C SER A 209 -18.73 7.51 -12.05
N ALA A 210 -19.98 7.56 -11.58
CA ALA A 210 -20.81 6.37 -11.38
C ALA A 210 -21.43 5.96 -12.72
N ASP A 211 -21.48 4.66 -13.02
CA ASP A 211 -22.25 4.13 -14.13
C ASP A 211 -23.60 3.65 -13.61
N ILE A 212 -24.66 4.37 -13.97
CA ILE A 212 -26.02 4.07 -13.54
C ILE A 212 -26.89 3.89 -14.79
N ASN A 213 -27.24 2.65 -15.12
CA ASN A 213 -28.03 2.31 -16.31
C ASN A 213 -27.42 2.87 -17.63
N ASP A 214 -26.14 2.66 -17.83
CA ASP A 214 -25.36 3.17 -18.96
C ASP A 214 -25.29 4.72 -19.04
N GLN A 215 -25.51 5.39 -17.92
CA GLN A 215 -25.36 6.83 -17.78
C GLN A 215 -24.24 7.14 -16.79
N ALA A 216 -23.23 7.88 -17.24
CA ALA A 216 -22.14 8.36 -16.39
C ALA A 216 -22.59 9.58 -15.56
N ILE A 217 -22.65 9.43 -14.24
CA ILE A 217 -22.99 10.50 -13.29
C ILE A 217 -21.68 10.92 -12.58
N PRO A 218 -21.29 12.21 -12.63
CA PRO A 218 -20.08 12.69 -11.98
C PRO A 218 -20.07 12.41 -10.48
N LEU A 219 -19.00 11.72 -9.99
CA LEU A 219 -18.73 11.49 -8.57
C LEU A 219 -17.66 12.43 -8.04
N PHE A 220 -16.59 12.65 -8.79
CA PHE A 220 -15.60 13.65 -8.44
C PHE A 220 -15.22 14.47 -9.68
N TRP A 221 -15.27 15.80 -9.53
CA TRP A 221 -14.85 16.73 -10.56
C TRP A 221 -14.17 17.96 -9.96
N THR A 222 -13.43 18.67 -10.81
CA THR A 222 -12.91 20.00 -10.52
C THR A 222 -13.51 21.03 -11.48
N TYR A 223 -13.61 22.26 -10.99
CA TYR A 223 -14.10 23.41 -11.76
C TYR A 223 -13.30 24.66 -11.39
N ASP A 224 -12.80 25.36 -12.41
CA ASP A 224 -12.10 26.62 -12.20
C ASP A 224 -13.11 27.75 -11.97
N TYR A 225 -12.97 28.49 -10.88
CA TYR A 225 -13.83 29.60 -10.51
C TYR A 225 -13.00 30.84 -10.17
N GLY A 226 -13.06 31.86 -11.03
CA GLY A 226 -12.16 33.00 -10.97
C GLY A 226 -10.71 32.58 -11.24
N GLU A 227 -9.80 32.92 -10.32
CA GLU A 227 -8.38 32.52 -10.39
C GLU A 227 -8.09 31.22 -9.61
N GLY A 228 -9.11 30.63 -8.94
CA GLY A 228 -8.98 29.46 -8.10
C GLY A 228 -9.71 28.24 -8.62
N ARG A 229 -9.72 27.17 -7.82
CA ARG A 229 -10.29 25.86 -8.22
C ARG A 229 -11.14 25.26 -7.12
N ILE A 230 -12.26 24.67 -7.50
CA ILE A 230 -13.18 23.93 -6.63
C ILE A 230 -13.15 22.46 -7.01
N GLY A 231 -13.05 21.57 -6.03
CA GLY A 231 -13.27 20.13 -6.16
C GLY A 231 -14.54 19.73 -5.41
N CYS A 232 -15.33 18.86 -6.02
CA CYS A 232 -16.55 18.35 -5.42
C CYS A 232 -16.56 16.82 -5.48
N TYR A 233 -16.78 16.17 -4.34
CA TYR A 233 -17.05 14.74 -4.26
C TYR A 233 -18.55 14.52 -3.99
N ASN A 234 -19.20 13.77 -4.87
CA ASN A 234 -20.65 13.56 -4.90
C ASN A 234 -20.99 12.15 -4.45
N GLY A 235 -20.61 11.81 -3.21
CA GLY A 235 -20.85 10.53 -2.56
C GLY A 235 -20.63 10.62 -1.06
N THR A 236 -20.77 9.50 -0.33
CA THR A 236 -20.60 9.41 1.13
C THR A 236 -19.54 8.40 1.57
N ALA A 237 -19.05 7.55 0.66
CA ALA A 237 -18.22 6.40 1.00
C ALA A 237 -16.76 6.73 1.35
N ILE A 238 -16.19 7.87 0.93
CA ILE A 238 -14.76 8.17 1.16
C ILE A 238 -14.40 8.48 2.61
N THR A 239 -15.07 7.83 3.55
CA THR A 239 -14.80 7.89 5.00
C THR A 239 -13.97 6.71 5.50
N GLY A 240 -13.93 5.58 4.79
CA GLY A 240 -13.17 4.40 5.16
C GLY A 240 -11.67 4.54 4.90
N ASP A 241 -10.86 3.77 5.64
CA ASP A 241 -9.40 3.83 5.59
C ASP A 241 -8.85 3.55 4.19
N PHE A 242 -9.45 2.62 3.44
CA PHE A 242 -8.99 2.30 2.10
C PHE A 242 -9.22 3.42 1.07
N TYR A 243 -10.13 4.37 1.34
CA TYR A 243 -10.35 5.53 0.48
C TYR A 243 -9.33 6.68 0.66
N LYS A 244 -8.42 6.61 1.63
CA LYS A 244 -7.43 7.68 1.88
C LYS A 244 -6.62 8.06 0.64
N GLY A 245 -6.27 7.09 -0.20
CA GLY A 245 -5.62 7.37 -1.48
C GLY A 245 -6.51 8.16 -2.43
N ILE A 246 -7.78 7.79 -2.55
CA ILE A 246 -8.75 8.54 -3.37
C ILE A 246 -8.89 9.98 -2.86
N VAL A 247 -8.97 10.17 -1.53
CA VAL A 247 -8.99 11.51 -0.91
C VAL A 247 -7.73 12.30 -1.26
N SER A 248 -6.54 11.66 -1.21
CA SER A 248 -5.29 12.33 -1.62
C SER A 248 -5.30 12.73 -3.08
N GLY A 249 -5.82 11.88 -3.96
CA GLY A 249 -6.01 12.18 -5.39
C GLY A 249 -6.96 13.37 -5.61
N CYS A 250 -8.10 13.40 -4.90
CA CYS A 250 -9.05 14.52 -4.96
C CYS A 250 -8.40 15.83 -4.51
N ILE A 251 -7.62 15.82 -3.42
CA ILE A 251 -6.86 16.98 -2.95
C ILE A 251 -5.82 17.41 -4.00
N ASN A 252 -5.05 16.46 -4.55
CA ASN A 252 -4.01 16.74 -5.54
C ASN A 252 -4.56 17.31 -6.86
N ALA A 253 -5.77 16.93 -7.26
CA ALA A 253 -6.42 17.43 -8.46
C ALA A 253 -6.71 18.95 -8.43
N LEU A 254 -6.69 19.58 -7.25
CA LEU A 254 -6.87 21.02 -7.12
C LEU A 254 -5.58 21.83 -7.33
N TYR A 255 -4.43 21.16 -7.47
CA TYR A 255 -3.15 21.80 -7.73
C TYR A 255 -2.70 21.57 -9.18
N ASP A 256 -2.03 22.53 -9.77
CA ASP A 256 -1.36 22.35 -11.06
C ASP A 256 -0.09 21.52 -10.89
N ASP A 257 0.67 21.79 -9.84
CA ASP A 257 1.89 21.10 -9.47
C ASP A 257 1.82 20.74 -7.97
N VAL A 258 2.00 19.49 -7.62
CA VAL A 258 2.01 19.02 -6.22
C VAL A 258 2.94 17.83 -6.04
N MET A 259 3.72 17.84 -4.97
CA MET A 259 4.65 16.76 -4.63
C MET A 259 4.50 16.40 -3.15
N TYR A 260 4.50 15.11 -2.85
CA TYR A 260 4.41 14.59 -1.48
C TYR A 260 5.28 13.33 -1.32
N PRO A 261 5.85 13.09 -0.11
CA PRO A 261 6.72 11.95 0.11
C PRO A 261 5.93 10.63 0.16
N VAL A 262 6.59 9.55 -0.27
CA VAL A 262 6.06 8.20 -0.24
C VAL A 262 7.11 7.21 0.29
N ILE A 263 6.67 6.02 0.76
CA ILE A 263 7.54 4.97 1.30
C ILE A 263 8.35 4.31 0.18
N ASN A 264 7.73 4.08 -0.95
CA ASN A 264 8.27 3.39 -2.11
C ASN A 264 8.66 1.94 -1.82
N ALA A 265 7.67 1.06 -1.73
CA ALA A 265 7.86 -0.36 -1.45
C ALA A 265 6.84 -1.24 -2.19
N LYS A 266 7.29 -2.40 -2.68
CA LYS A 266 6.42 -3.52 -3.07
C LYS A 266 6.87 -4.77 -2.34
N CYS A 267 5.97 -5.33 -1.51
CA CYS A 267 6.22 -6.45 -0.61
C CYS A 267 5.20 -7.56 -0.85
N ILE A 268 5.66 -8.82 -0.87
CA ILE A 268 4.77 -9.98 -0.94
C ILE A 268 5.11 -10.94 0.19
N TYR A 269 4.06 -11.33 0.92
CA TYR A 269 4.13 -12.31 2.00
C TYR A 269 3.59 -13.66 1.51
N ILE A 270 4.18 -14.74 1.99
CA ILE A 270 3.66 -16.09 1.82
C ILE A 270 3.37 -16.61 3.22
N ASP A 271 2.08 -16.55 3.58
CA ASP A 271 1.60 -17.05 4.87
C ASP A 271 1.69 -18.58 4.89
N ASP A 272 1.72 -19.19 6.06
CA ASP A 272 1.80 -20.64 6.22
C ASP A 272 2.97 -21.31 5.46
N PHE A 273 4.05 -20.57 5.26
CA PHE A 273 5.17 -21.08 4.48
C PHE A 273 5.93 -22.18 5.24
N PRO A 274 6.27 -23.28 4.60
CA PRO A 274 6.12 -23.54 3.18
C PRO A 274 4.81 -24.22 2.77
N SER A 275 4.05 -24.86 3.64
CA SER A 275 2.68 -25.36 3.42
C SER A 275 2.15 -26.21 4.56
N PRO A 276 0.89 -26.09 4.96
CA PRO A 276 0.23 -26.99 5.91
C PRO A 276 -0.27 -28.31 5.27
N GLN A 277 -0.22 -28.45 3.96
CA GLN A 277 -0.99 -29.47 3.20
C GLN A 277 -0.16 -30.61 2.60
N TYR A 278 1.11 -30.80 3.01
CA TYR A 278 2.02 -31.78 2.37
C TYR A 278 1.49 -33.21 2.29
N GLU A 279 0.87 -33.69 3.34
CA GLU A 279 0.39 -35.07 3.44
C GLU A 279 -1.07 -35.22 2.95
N SER A 280 -1.68 -34.15 2.46
CA SER A 280 -3.04 -34.17 1.91
C SER A 280 -3.07 -34.78 0.51
N THR A 281 -4.27 -35.16 0.08
CA THR A 281 -4.55 -35.57 -1.29
C THR A 281 -5.52 -34.61 -1.92
N SER A 282 -5.28 -34.24 -3.19
CA SER A 282 -6.15 -33.36 -3.94
C SER A 282 -6.49 -33.94 -5.29
N ASP A 283 -7.79 -33.94 -5.61
CA ASP A 283 -8.28 -34.40 -6.92
C ASP A 283 -7.88 -33.41 -8.03
N ILE A 284 -7.79 -32.10 -7.73
CA ILE A 284 -7.36 -31.06 -8.66
C ILE A 284 -5.92 -31.34 -9.08
N VAL A 285 -5.01 -31.40 -8.11
CA VAL A 285 -3.58 -31.65 -8.37
C VAL A 285 -3.34 -32.99 -9.05
N ARG A 286 -4.06 -34.03 -8.64
CA ARG A 286 -3.91 -35.35 -9.26
C ARG A 286 -4.43 -35.37 -10.69
N LYS A 287 -5.55 -34.73 -10.96
CA LYS A 287 -6.19 -34.70 -12.29
C LYS A 287 -5.37 -33.91 -13.29
N ASP A 288 -4.91 -32.72 -12.89
CA ASP A 288 -4.29 -31.78 -13.81
C ASP A 288 -2.78 -32.05 -13.96
N TYR A 289 -2.11 -32.49 -12.89
CA TYR A 289 -0.64 -32.68 -12.88
C TYR A 289 -0.17 -34.11 -12.73
N ASN A 290 -1.06 -35.05 -12.37
CA ASN A 290 -0.68 -36.43 -12.01
C ASN A 290 0.43 -36.47 -10.95
N ARG A 291 0.28 -35.68 -9.88
CA ARG A 291 1.19 -35.53 -8.76
C ARG A 291 0.47 -35.69 -7.42
N SER A 292 1.22 -36.07 -6.37
CA SER A 292 0.81 -35.82 -4.99
C SER A 292 0.93 -34.32 -4.66
N VAL A 293 0.29 -33.86 -3.58
CA VAL A 293 0.38 -32.47 -3.14
C VAL A 293 1.85 -32.08 -2.86
N LYS A 294 2.60 -32.94 -2.20
CA LYS A 294 4.04 -32.75 -1.93
C LYS A 294 4.89 -32.59 -3.20
N GLU A 295 4.59 -33.41 -4.23
CA GLU A 295 5.28 -33.29 -5.52
C GLU A 295 4.83 -32.04 -6.29
N PHE A 296 3.57 -31.65 -6.18
CA PHE A 296 3.05 -30.42 -6.78
C PHE A 296 3.77 -29.19 -6.22
N TYR A 297 3.87 -29.07 -4.91
CA TYR A 297 4.59 -27.94 -4.30
C TYR A 297 6.05 -27.90 -4.72
N ARG A 298 6.74 -29.06 -4.75
CA ARG A 298 8.16 -29.13 -5.10
C ARG A 298 8.42 -28.86 -6.58
N ASP A 299 7.61 -29.47 -7.48
CA ASP A 299 7.92 -29.56 -8.90
C ASP A 299 7.24 -28.45 -9.71
N ILE A 300 6.16 -27.81 -9.19
CA ILE A 300 5.31 -26.85 -9.89
C ILE A 300 5.17 -25.55 -9.10
N TRP A 301 4.48 -25.55 -7.97
CA TRP A 301 4.15 -24.35 -7.21
C TRP A 301 5.39 -23.50 -6.88
N TRP A 302 6.35 -24.05 -6.17
CA TRP A 302 7.53 -23.28 -5.76
C TRP A 302 8.42 -22.80 -6.91
N PRO A 303 8.71 -23.63 -7.95
CA PRO A 303 9.38 -23.16 -9.15
C PRO A 303 8.64 -22.02 -9.87
N ASP A 304 7.31 -22.05 -9.91
CA ASP A 304 6.51 -21.00 -10.55
C ASP A 304 6.53 -19.71 -9.72
N MET A 305 6.41 -19.80 -8.38
CA MET A 305 6.56 -18.64 -7.50
C MET A 305 7.94 -17.99 -7.65
N GLN A 306 9.02 -18.77 -7.74
CA GLN A 306 10.37 -18.23 -7.99
C GLN A 306 10.49 -17.57 -9.36
N LYS A 307 9.84 -18.12 -10.40
CA LYS A 307 9.81 -17.51 -11.73
C LYS A 307 9.04 -16.18 -11.72
N ALA A 308 7.89 -16.12 -11.05
CA ALA A 308 7.10 -14.90 -10.93
C ALA A 308 7.90 -13.80 -10.21
N ALA A 309 8.55 -14.11 -9.08
CA ALA A 309 9.42 -13.16 -8.38
C ALA A 309 10.54 -12.61 -9.27
N ASN A 310 11.21 -13.49 -10.04
CA ASN A 310 12.29 -13.05 -10.94
C ASN A 310 11.77 -12.27 -12.17
N LYS A 311 10.62 -12.67 -12.72
CA LYS A 311 10.03 -12.04 -13.92
C LYS A 311 9.57 -10.61 -13.66
N TYR A 312 8.96 -10.39 -12.49
CA TYR A 312 8.33 -9.13 -12.14
C TYR A 312 9.15 -8.32 -11.11
N ASP A 313 10.34 -8.80 -10.76
CA ASP A 313 11.23 -8.17 -9.76
C ASP A 313 10.52 -7.96 -8.42
N TYR A 314 10.19 -9.08 -7.74
CA TYR A 314 9.63 -9.07 -6.38
C TYR A 314 10.48 -9.87 -5.41
N ARG A 315 10.33 -9.57 -4.13
CA ARG A 315 10.88 -10.36 -3.03
C ARG A 315 9.77 -10.88 -2.15
N TYR A 316 9.93 -12.12 -1.69
CA TYR A 316 9.00 -12.73 -0.75
C TYR A 316 9.51 -12.60 0.69
N THR A 317 8.54 -12.52 1.63
CA THR A 317 8.75 -12.85 3.03
C THR A 317 7.94 -14.11 3.32
N GLY A 318 8.60 -15.25 3.44
CA GLY A 318 7.96 -16.52 3.79
C GLY A 318 7.77 -16.62 5.30
N LEU A 319 6.57 -16.87 5.75
CA LEU A 319 6.17 -16.80 7.16
C LEU A 319 6.10 -18.20 7.76
N PHE A 320 7.14 -18.55 8.50
CA PHE A 320 7.36 -19.88 9.06
C PHE A 320 6.43 -20.18 10.23
N ILE A 321 5.82 -21.35 10.16
CA ILE A 321 5.05 -21.99 11.23
C ILE A 321 5.75 -23.30 11.62
N ALA A 322 5.85 -23.63 12.91
CA ALA A 322 6.49 -24.85 13.35
C ALA A 322 5.58 -26.06 13.23
N THR A 323 4.30 -25.94 13.52
CA THR A 323 3.31 -27.03 13.51
C THR A 323 1.91 -26.49 13.26
N TYR A 324 0.94 -27.39 13.04
CA TYR A 324 -0.48 -27.05 12.87
C TYR A 324 -1.39 -27.75 13.89
N ASN A 325 -0.83 -28.13 15.05
CA ASN A 325 -1.61 -28.68 16.15
C ASN A 325 -2.36 -27.55 16.91
N ASP A 326 -3.27 -27.95 17.82
CA ASP A 326 -4.04 -27.04 18.65
C ASP A 326 -3.56 -26.97 20.12
N ILE A 327 -2.27 -27.26 20.36
CA ILE A 327 -1.68 -27.29 21.70
C ILE A 327 -1.34 -25.87 22.12
N VAL A 328 -1.95 -25.42 23.24
CA VAL A 328 -1.71 -24.10 23.83
C VAL A 328 -1.17 -24.16 25.27
N ASP A 329 -0.81 -25.36 25.73
CA ASP A 329 -0.11 -25.59 27.01
C ASP A 329 1.36 -25.83 26.74
N PRO A 330 2.27 -24.96 27.22
CA PRO A 330 3.72 -25.10 27.00
C PRO A 330 4.33 -26.43 27.46
N ASP A 331 3.76 -27.06 28.47
CA ASP A 331 4.24 -28.35 28.98
C ASP A 331 3.99 -29.52 27.99
N ASP A 332 3.09 -29.33 27.05
CA ASP A 332 2.68 -30.30 26.04
C ASP A 332 3.23 -30.01 24.63
N PHE A 333 4.06 -28.97 24.45
CA PHE A 333 4.62 -28.61 23.13
C PHE A 333 5.40 -29.77 22.52
N VAL A 334 5.10 -30.05 21.26
CA VAL A 334 5.76 -31.10 20.45
C VAL A 334 6.11 -30.54 19.08
N PHE A 335 7.30 -30.88 18.62
CA PHE A 335 7.73 -30.58 17.27
C PHE A 335 8.15 -31.87 16.58
N GLU A 336 7.46 -32.19 15.49
CA GLU A 336 7.84 -33.31 14.63
C GLU A 336 8.91 -32.85 13.65
N ALA A 337 9.96 -33.66 13.49
CA ALA A 337 11.10 -33.31 12.65
C ALA A 337 10.62 -32.99 11.22
N PRO A 338 10.97 -31.81 10.68
CA PRO A 338 10.46 -31.34 9.40
C PRO A 338 10.99 -32.16 8.22
N SER A 339 10.14 -32.46 7.26
CA SER A 339 10.56 -33.16 6.06
C SER A 339 10.89 -32.24 4.89
N MET A 340 10.23 -31.09 4.80
CA MET A 340 10.32 -30.18 3.65
C MET A 340 10.57 -28.72 4.04
N GLU A 341 10.26 -28.32 5.26
CA GLU A 341 10.38 -26.93 5.73
C GLU A 341 11.80 -26.41 5.56
N GLN A 342 12.80 -27.22 5.94
CA GLN A 342 14.19 -26.85 5.77
C GLN A 342 14.62 -26.73 4.30
N TYR A 343 14.05 -27.57 3.42
CA TYR A 343 14.31 -27.46 1.97
C TYR A 343 13.81 -26.14 1.39
N TYR A 344 12.54 -25.80 1.64
CA TYR A 344 11.93 -24.59 1.11
C TYR A 344 12.49 -23.33 1.76
N GLY A 345 12.68 -23.33 3.08
CA GLY A 345 13.28 -22.20 3.79
C GLY A 345 14.70 -21.90 3.30
N ASN A 346 15.54 -22.92 3.12
CA ASN A 346 16.86 -22.71 2.52
C ASN A 346 16.79 -22.25 1.05
N SER A 347 15.78 -22.69 0.29
CA SER A 347 15.57 -22.22 -1.08
C SER A 347 15.15 -20.75 -1.13
N LEU A 348 14.24 -20.35 -0.24
CA LEU A 348 13.78 -18.97 -0.05
C LEU A 348 14.98 -18.05 0.25
N LEU A 349 15.74 -18.37 1.29
CA LEU A 349 16.87 -17.57 1.75
C LEU A 349 17.99 -17.45 0.69
N ARG A 350 18.31 -18.54 -0.05
CA ARG A 350 19.30 -18.51 -1.13
C ARG A 350 18.86 -17.66 -2.33
N ALA A 351 17.58 -17.49 -2.54
CA ALA A 351 17.04 -16.62 -3.58
C ALA A 351 17.04 -15.14 -3.18
N GLY A 352 17.49 -14.80 -1.97
CA GLY A 352 17.56 -13.42 -1.47
C GLY A 352 16.23 -12.91 -0.94
N HIS A 353 15.35 -13.81 -0.56
CA HIS A 353 14.09 -13.56 0.11
C HIS A 353 14.26 -13.57 1.63
N GLU A 354 13.24 -13.17 2.38
CA GLU A 354 13.23 -13.16 3.85
C GLU A 354 12.42 -14.32 4.42
N MET A 355 12.77 -14.76 5.63
CA MET A 355 11.94 -15.61 6.45
C MET A 355 11.49 -14.84 7.69
N GLY A 356 10.19 -14.67 7.84
CA GLY A 356 9.52 -14.19 9.05
C GLY A 356 8.85 -15.33 9.81
N LEU A 357 8.13 -14.99 10.87
CA LEU A 357 7.45 -15.94 11.75
C LEU A 357 5.93 -15.72 11.75
N HIS A 358 5.19 -16.84 11.82
CA HIS A 358 3.70 -16.85 11.76
C HIS A 358 3.05 -17.65 12.91
N GLY A 359 3.75 -17.80 14.01
CA GLY A 359 3.27 -18.53 15.18
C GLY A 359 3.81 -19.95 15.29
N TYR A 360 3.76 -20.49 16.51
CA TYR A 360 4.19 -21.86 16.80
C TYR A 360 3.30 -22.88 16.09
N ASN A 361 1.97 -22.70 16.14
CA ASN A 361 0.99 -23.67 15.68
C ASN A 361 -0.29 -23.07 15.05
N HIS A 362 -0.21 -21.94 14.40
CA HIS A 362 -1.36 -21.25 13.81
C HIS A 362 -2.50 -20.92 14.81
N GLN A 363 -2.24 -20.94 16.12
CA GLN A 363 -3.19 -20.45 17.12
C GLN A 363 -2.92 -18.98 17.38
N SER A 364 -3.90 -18.13 17.12
CA SER A 364 -3.79 -16.68 17.35
C SER A 364 -3.42 -16.37 18.81
N LEU A 365 -2.52 -15.43 19.03
CA LEU A 365 -2.07 -15.05 20.39
C LEU A 365 -3.13 -14.21 21.08
N ALA A 366 -4.20 -14.88 21.53
CA ALA A 366 -5.38 -14.27 22.13
C ALA A 366 -5.94 -15.12 23.27
N LYS A 367 -6.68 -14.48 24.17
CA LYS A 367 -7.40 -15.15 25.27
C LYS A 367 -8.82 -15.50 24.85
N ALA A 368 -9.50 -16.25 25.71
CA ALA A 368 -10.90 -16.62 25.49
C ALA A 368 -11.79 -15.38 25.30
N GLY A 369 -12.57 -15.36 24.22
CA GLY A 369 -13.47 -14.29 23.85
C GLY A 369 -12.83 -13.13 23.07
N GLU A 370 -11.53 -13.20 22.74
CA GLU A 370 -10.84 -12.21 21.91
C GLU A 370 -10.81 -12.59 20.42
N VAL A 371 -11.13 -13.85 20.09
CA VAL A 371 -11.28 -14.35 18.72
C VAL A 371 -12.66 -14.99 18.58
N PRO A 372 -13.37 -14.83 17.45
CA PRO A 372 -14.66 -15.47 17.23
C PRO A 372 -14.61 -16.99 17.38
N ASP A 373 -15.65 -17.57 18.02
CA ASP A 373 -15.70 -19.01 18.33
C ASP A 373 -15.70 -19.90 17.08
N ASP A 374 -16.23 -19.43 15.96
CA ASP A 374 -16.29 -20.12 14.67
C ASP A 374 -14.92 -20.27 13.99
N MET A 375 -13.94 -19.48 14.36
CA MET A 375 -12.54 -19.67 13.94
C MET A 375 -11.92 -20.96 14.49
N GLY A 376 -12.48 -21.54 15.54
CA GLY A 376 -12.07 -22.82 16.12
C GLY A 376 -10.73 -22.80 16.87
N TYR A 377 -10.15 -21.61 17.12
CA TYR A 377 -8.89 -21.49 17.83
C TYR A 377 -9.00 -21.80 19.32
N LYS A 378 -7.92 -22.34 19.89
CA LYS A 378 -7.75 -22.53 21.32
C LYS A 378 -7.22 -21.25 21.94
N ALA A 379 -7.88 -20.83 23.02
CA ALA A 379 -7.44 -19.68 23.79
C ALA A 379 -6.21 -20.02 24.65
N TRP A 380 -5.25 -19.13 24.68
CA TRP A 380 -4.11 -19.21 25.58
C TRP A 380 -4.51 -18.88 27.01
N ALA A 381 -3.97 -19.60 27.99
CA ALA A 381 -4.33 -19.38 29.39
C ALA A 381 -3.71 -18.09 29.95
N SER A 382 -2.52 -17.69 29.46
CA SER A 382 -1.82 -16.49 29.91
C SER A 382 -0.93 -15.88 28.82
N ALA A 383 -0.50 -14.63 29.03
CA ALA A 383 0.53 -14.00 28.20
C ALA A 383 1.90 -14.69 28.28
N ASP A 384 2.17 -15.38 29.41
CA ASP A 384 3.42 -16.14 29.56
C ASP A 384 3.40 -17.42 28.71
N ASP A 385 2.24 -18.07 28.56
CA ASP A 385 2.11 -19.22 27.65
C ASP A 385 2.24 -18.80 26.18
N MET A 386 1.67 -17.63 25.82
CA MET A 386 1.86 -17.03 24.50
C MET A 386 3.36 -16.76 24.24
N ALA A 387 4.06 -16.17 25.20
CA ALA A 387 5.49 -15.92 25.11
C ALA A 387 6.31 -17.22 24.98
N ALA A 388 5.97 -18.25 25.76
CA ALA A 388 6.61 -19.56 25.67
C ALA A 388 6.43 -20.19 24.27
N SER A 389 5.27 -19.98 23.63
CA SER A 389 5.07 -20.46 22.24
C SER A 389 5.98 -19.77 21.23
N ILE A 390 6.23 -18.48 21.40
CA ILE A 390 7.16 -17.72 20.53
C ILE A 390 8.61 -18.12 20.82
N GLU A 391 8.98 -18.34 22.08
CA GLU A 391 10.31 -18.85 22.47
C GLU A 391 10.58 -20.23 21.84
N GLU A 392 9.59 -21.14 21.88
CA GLU A 392 9.71 -22.46 21.25
C GLU A 392 9.81 -22.34 19.71
N LEU A 393 8.98 -21.51 19.08
CA LEU A 393 9.05 -21.22 17.64
C LEU A 393 10.44 -20.71 17.24
N LEU A 394 10.98 -19.73 17.97
CA LEU A 394 12.33 -19.19 17.72
C LEU A 394 13.39 -20.28 17.86
N SER A 395 13.33 -21.09 18.92
CA SER A 395 14.27 -22.19 19.15
C SER A 395 14.28 -23.19 17.99
N ILE A 396 13.09 -23.54 17.47
CA ILE A 396 12.93 -24.42 16.32
C ILE A 396 13.52 -23.76 15.06
N ALA A 397 13.13 -22.52 14.79
CA ALA A 397 13.54 -21.79 13.60
C ALA A 397 15.06 -21.55 13.55
N GLU A 398 15.69 -21.15 14.65
CA GLU A 398 17.13 -20.96 14.76
C GLU A 398 17.91 -22.28 14.56
N ASN A 399 17.39 -23.38 15.07
CA ASN A 399 17.98 -24.70 14.85
C ASN A 399 17.88 -25.16 13.38
N MET A 400 16.79 -24.82 12.70
CA MET A 400 16.59 -25.18 11.29
C MET A 400 17.36 -24.26 10.34
N PHE A 401 17.49 -22.99 10.66
CA PHE A 401 18.09 -21.94 9.83
C PHE A 401 19.17 -21.16 10.60
N PRO A 402 20.28 -21.81 10.94
CA PRO A 402 21.31 -21.22 11.81
C PRO A 402 21.92 -19.97 11.17
N GLY A 403 22.00 -18.90 11.97
CA GLY A 403 22.57 -17.62 11.56
C GLY A 403 21.60 -16.68 10.82
N ILE A 404 20.32 -17.01 10.80
CA ILE A 404 19.25 -16.13 10.34
C ILE A 404 18.67 -15.38 11.54
N SER A 405 18.42 -14.08 11.37
CA SER A 405 17.67 -13.24 12.30
C SER A 405 16.21 -13.15 11.84
N PHE A 406 15.27 -13.34 12.76
CA PHE A 406 13.84 -13.28 12.48
C PHE A 406 13.30 -11.92 12.95
N SER A 407 13.08 -11.02 12.02
CA SER A 407 12.72 -9.62 12.30
C SER A 407 11.27 -9.27 12.01
N THR A 408 10.52 -10.18 11.40
CA THR A 408 9.12 -9.99 11.01
C THR A 408 8.23 -11.00 11.70
N TYR A 409 7.14 -10.53 12.28
CA TYR A 409 6.06 -11.37 12.80
C TYR A 409 4.73 -11.03 12.10
N VAL A 410 3.98 -12.05 11.70
CA VAL A 410 2.62 -11.93 11.17
C VAL A 410 1.69 -12.77 12.05
N PRO A 411 0.62 -12.18 12.59
CA PRO A 411 -0.33 -12.93 13.42
C PRO A 411 -1.11 -13.95 12.58
N PRO A 412 -1.27 -15.20 13.07
CA PRO A 412 -2.15 -16.17 12.44
C PRO A 412 -3.57 -15.63 12.28
N SER A 413 -4.14 -15.78 11.07
CA SER A 413 -5.45 -15.27 10.68
C SER A 413 -5.69 -13.79 11.02
N ASN A 414 -4.63 -13.00 11.15
CA ASN A 414 -4.64 -11.57 11.49
C ASN A 414 -5.19 -11.23 12.89
N TYR A 415 -5.33 -12.21 13.78
CA TYR A 415 -5.75 -11.96 15.17
C TYR A 415 -4.57 -11.88 16.11
N LEU A 416 -4.46 -10.77 16.83
CA LEU A 416 -3.42 -10.53 17.83
C LEU A 416 -3.95 -9.64 18.94
N SER A 417 -4.12 -10.20 20.14
CA SER A 417 -4.50 -9.39 21.29
C SER A 417 -3.36 -8.49 21.77
N GLU A 418 -3.68 -7.48 22.59
CA GLU A 418 -2.68 -6.63 23.24
C GLU A 418 -1.64 -7.48 24.01
N ALA A 419 -2.12 -8.47 24.78
CA ALA A 419 -1.25 -9.39 25.51
C ALA A 419 -0.41 -10.27 24.58
N GLY A 420 -0.95 -10.67 23.43
CA GLY A 420 -0.22 -11.39 22.39
C GLY A 420 0.89 -10.55 21.77
N ARG A 421 0.57 -9.27 21.45
CA ARG A 421 1.57 -8.33 20.94
C ARG A 421 2.71 -8.09 21.94
N GLU A 422 2.39 -7.89 23.23
CA GLU A 422 3.39 -7.77 24.28
C GLU A 422 4.29 -9.03 24.38
N ALA A 423 3.69 -10.23 24.23
CA ALA A 423 4.45 -11.48 24.22
C ALA A 423 5.44 -11.54 23.04
N VAL A 424 5.01 -11.20 21.82
CA VAL A 424 5.85 -11.15 20.63
C VAL A 424 7.01 -10.16 20.81
N VAL A 425 6.72 -8.91 21.19
CA VAL A 425 7.72 -7.85 21.39
C VAL A 425 8.74 -8.23 22.47
N ARG A 426 8.28 -8.88 23.55
CA ARG A 426 9.15 -9.31 24.64
C ARG A 426 10.10 -10.45 24.26
N THR A 427 9.67 -11.37 23.40
CA THR A 427 10.39 -12.61 23.12
C THR A 427 11.22 -12.59 21.84
N MET A 428 10.91 -11.72 20.88
CA MET A 428 11.67 -11.57 19.64
C MET A 428 12.67 -10.42 19.74
N PRO A 429 13.97 -10.68 20.05
CA PRO A 429 14.93 -9.60 20.28
C PRO A 429 15.28 -8.79 19.02
N ASP A 430 15.13 -9.40 17.84
CA ASP A 430 15.44 -8.78 16.55
C ASP A 430 14.18 -8.29 15.80
N LEU A 431 13.02 -8.27 16.48
CA LEU A 431 11.76 -7.82 15.88
C LEU A 431 11.87 -6.37 15.41
N THR A 432 11.60 -6.15 14.14
CA THR A 432 11.54 -4.80 13.53
C THR A 432 10.12 -4.41 13.15
N ASN A 433 9.30 -5.38 12.78
CA ASN A 433 7.93 -5.13 12.35
C ASN A 433 6.96 -6.26 12.69
N ILE A 434 5.71 -5.86 12.87
CA ILE A 434 4.53 -6.73 12.86
C ILE A 434 3.71 -6.33 11.63
N SER A 435 3.20 -7.32 10.88
CA SER A 435 2.40 -7.09 9.68
C SER A 435 1.05 -7.79 9.80
N GLY A 436 0.04 -7.05 10.26
CA GLY A 436 -1.36 -7.43 10.25
C GLY A 436 -2.04 -7.05 8.92
N VAL A 437 -3.31 -6.63 8.97
CA VAL A 437 -4.07 -6.16 7.81
C VAL A 437 -4.27 -4.65 7.83
N TYR A 438 -4.45 -4.06 6.66
CA TYR A 438 -4.69 -2.63 6.51
C TYR A 438 -6.13 -2.25 6.86
N THR A 439 -7.07 -3.10 6.49
CA THR A 439 -8.49 -2.96 6.81
C THR A 439 -9.06 -4.30 7.25
N SER A 440 -10.10 -4.27 8.07
CA SER A 440 -10.75 -5.46 8.63
C SER A 440 -12.27 -5.37 8.55
N GLU A 441 -12.79 -4.90 7.43
CA GLU A 441 -14.22 -4.60 7.30
C GLU A 441 -15.13 -5.75 7.75
N GLY A 442 -15.90 -5.49 8.82
CA GLY A 442 -16.92 -6.40 9.34
C GLY A 442 -16.42 -7.57 10.17
N GLU A 443 -15.14 -7.72 10.43
CA GLU A 443 -14.59 -8.74 11.30
C GLU A 443 -14.73 -8.34 12.78
N GLU A 444 -15.06 -9.32 13.65
CA GLU A 444 -15.19 -9.13 15.09
C GLU A 444 -13.98 -9.69 15.85
N GLY A 445 -13.73 -9.18 17.04
CA GLY A 445 -12.67 -9.69 17.92
C GLY A 445 -11.40 -8.85 17.89
N ALA A 446 -10.26 -9.47 18.20
CA ALA A 446 -8.94 -8.83 18.25
C ALA A 446 -8.23 -8.85 16.89
N VAL A 447 -8.93 -8.48 15.81
CA VAL A 447 -8.30 -8.32 14.50
C VAL A 447 -7.20 -7.27 14.60
N TYR A 448 -6.02 -7.60 14.12
CA TYR A 448 -4.87 -6.71 14.20
C TYR A 448 -4.81 -5.81 12.96
N GLU A 449 -5.71 -4.85 12.94
CA GLU A 449 -5.75 -3.81 11.92
C GLU A 449 -4.66 -2.77 12.18
N GLN A 450 -3.99 -2.35 11.14
CA GLN A 450 -2.81 -1.50 11.23
C GLN A 450 -2.85 -0.34 10.25
N ARG A 451 -2.04 0.66 10.57
CA ARG A 451 -1.67 1.78 9.69
C ARG A 451 -0.17 1.76 9.42
N PHE A 452 0.28 2.37 8.33
CA PHE A 452 1.71 2.53 8.04
C PHE A 452 2.32 3.54 9.01
N GLU A 453 2.81 3.06 10.16
CA GLU A 453 3.41 3.92 11.19
C GLU A 453 4.46 3.17 12.02
N ILE A 454 5.24 3.92 12.78
CA ILE A 454 6.10 3.36 13.82
C ILE A 454 5.39 3.50 15.15
N ALA A 455 5.12 2.39 15.80
CA ALA A 455 4.46 2.36 17.11
C ALA A 455 5.35 3.01 18.19
N VAL A 456 4.74 3.33 19.34
CA VAL A 456 5.43 4.03 20.44
C VAL A 456 6.60 3.25 21.02
N ASP A 457 6.65 1.94 20.84
CA ASP A 457 7.73 1.04 21.24
C ASP A 457 8.83 0.88 20.18
N GLY A 458 8.70 1.57 19.05
CA GLY A 458 9.66 1.56 17.95
C GLY A 458 9.47 0.41 16.95
N ILE A 459 8.47 -0.45 17.14
CA ILE A 459 8.14 -1.51 16.18
C ILE A 459 7.35 -0.91 15.01
N ALA A 460 7.75 -1.22 13.79
CA ALA A 460 7.03 -0.80 12.60
C ALA A 460 5.71 -1.58 12.44
N GLU A 461 4.64 -0.84 12.25
CA GLU A 461 3.35 -1.35 11.80
C GLU A 461 3.31 -1.23 10.28
N PHE A 462 3.52 -2.37 9.58
CA PHE A 462 3.58 -2.41 8.12
C PHE A 462 2.52 -3.37 7.58
N PRO A 463 1.27 -2.91 7.44
CA PRO A 463 0.13 -3.75 7.10
C PRO A 463 0.23 -4.37 5.71
N ARG A 464 -0.45 -5.50 5.56
CA ARG A 464 -0.73 -6.14 4.28
C ARG A 464 -2.08 -5.62 3.80
N VAL A 465 -2.12 -5.13 2.56
CA VAL A 465 -3.28 -4.40 2.03
C VAL A 465 -4.26 -5.37 1.37
N THR A 466 -3.77 -6.29 0.55
CA THR A 466 -4.62 -7.24 -0.19
C THR A 466 -4.11 -8.66 -0.07
N SER A 467 -4.95 -9.64 -0.46
CA SER A 467 -4.62 -11.06 -0.35
C SER A 467 -5.10 -11.89 -1.55
N GLY A 468 -4.51 -13.09 -1.69
CA GLY A 468 -4.94 -14.11 -2.61
C GLY A 468 -4.38 -14.01 -4.03
N MET A 469 -4.72 -15.00 -4.85
CA MET A 469 -4.21 -15.12 -6.22
C MET A 469 -5.10 -14.44 -7.26
N LEU A 470 -6.39 -14.22 -6.93
CA LEU A 470 -7.41 -13.65 -7.81
C LEU A 470 -8.09 -12.48 -7.11
N LEU A 471 -7.68 -11.26 -7.42
CA LEU A 471 -8.24 -10.06 -6.80
C LEU A 471 -9.63 -9.72 -7.37
N SER A 472 -10.53 -9.35 -6.47
CA SER A 472 -11.81 -8.69 -6.80
C SER A 472 -11.58 -7.23 -7.19
N ASP A 473 -12.60 -6.59 -7.73
CA ASP A 473 -12.54 -5.15 -8.02
C ASP A 473 -12.39 -4.31 -6.74
N PHE A 474 -12.91 -4.79 -5.60
CA PHE A 474 -12.70 -4.16 -4.30
C PHE A 474 -11.23 -4.17 -3.91
N GLU A 475 -10.59 -5.33 -3.92
CA GLU A 475 -9.16 -5.48 -3.58
C GLU A 475 -8.26 -4.74 -4.59
N ARG A 476 -8.67 -4.68 -5.88
CA ARG A 476 -7.95 -3.86 -6.88
C ARG A 476 -7.97 -2.38 -6.53
N LEU A 477 -9.13 -1.82 -6.16
CA LEU A 477 -9.23 -0.41 -5.75
C LEU A 477 -8.44 -0.16 -4.47
N GLU A 478 -8.47 -1.10 -3.53
CA GLU A 478 -7.78 -1.00 -2.25
C GLU A 478 -6.26 -0.85 -2.43
N TRP A 479 -5.61 -1.75 -3.19
CA TRP A 479 -4.18 -1.62 -3.41
C TRP A 479 -3.83 -0.37 -4.25
N MET A 480 -4.65 0.02 -5.22
CA MET A 480 -4.41 1.23 -6.01
C MET A 480 -4.52 2.49 -5.14
N SER A 481 -5.45 2.51 -4.21
CA SER A 481 -5.59 3.58 -3.22
C SER A 481 -4.37 3.66 -2.30
N ALA A 482 -3.95 2.53 -1.72
CA ALA A 482 -2.76 2.46 -0.87
C ALA A 482 -1.49 2.85 -1.63
N LEU A 483 -1.33 2.39 -2.88
CA LEU A 483 -0.25 2.78 -3.77
C LEU A 483 -0.23 4.30 -3.98
N GLY A 484 -1.39 4.90 -4.28
CA GLY A 484 -1.49 6.33 -4.58
C GLY A 484 -1.13 7.23 -3.40
N LEU A 485 -1.39 6.83 -2.17
CA LEU A 485 -1.06 7.61 -0.98
C LEU A 485 0.33 7.31 -0.43
N HIS A 486 0.66 6.02 -0.27
CA HIS A 486 1.85 5.58 0.45
C HIS A 486 3.01 5.21 -0.49
N GLY A 487 2.74 5.02 -1.78
CA GLY A 487 3.72 4.41 -2.69
C GLY A 487 4.01 2.97 -2.30
N VAL A 488 3.01 2.23 -1.82
CA VAL A 488 3.17 0.86 -1.31
C VAL A 488 2.20 -0.09 -2.00
N PHE A 489 2.75 -1.23 -2.44
CA PHE A 489 2.00 -2.45 -2.72
C PHE A 489 2.43 -3.50 -1.69
N SER A 490 1.49 -3.96 -0.86
CA SER A 490 1.72 -4.94 0.19
C SER A 490 0.65 -6.01 0.12
N HIS A 491 1.04 -7.25 -0.18
CA HIS A 491 0.13 -8.30 -0.58
C HIS A 491 0.54 -9.64 0.02
N PHE A 492 -0.42 -10.53 0.33
CA PHE A 492 -0.12 -11.85 0.83
C PHE A 492 -0.90 -12.98 0.12
N ILE A 493 -0.31 -14.14 0.08
CA ILE A 493 -0.85 -15.35 -0.50
C ILE A 493 -0.56 -16.54 0.40
N HIS A 494 -1.28 -17.66 0.18
CA HIS A 494 -0.99 -18.92 0.87
C HIS A 494 -0.61 -20.01 -0.13
N PRO A 495 0.27 -20.94 0.25
CA PRO A 495 0.61 -22.06 -0.62
C PRO A 495 -0.59 -22.97 -0.94
N ASP A 496 -1.58 -22.99 -0.06
CA ASP A 496 -2.77 -23.82 -0.18
C ASP A 496 -4.00 -23.11 -0.78
N ASP A 497 -3.87 -21.90 -1.33
CA ASP A 497 -4.97 -21.19 -2.00
C ASP A 497 -5.68 -22.05 -3.06
N ILE A 498 -4.94 -22.90 -3.78
CA ILE A 498 -5.52 -23.84 -4.76
C ILE A 498 -6.50 -24.86 -4.14
N PHE A 499 -6.42 -25.12 -2.84
CA PHE A 499 -7.28 -26.08 -2.14
C PHE A 499 -8.43 -25.42 -1.40
N ASP A 500 -8.36 -24.13 -1.21
CA ASP A 500 -9.37 -23.33 -0.54
C ASP A 500 -10.43 -22.84 -1.54
N MET A 501 -11.71 -23.14 -1.25
CA MET A 501 -12.80 -22.80 -2.16
C MET A 501 -13.15 -21.31 -2.17
N GLU A 502 -12.83 -20.59 -1.11
CA GLU A 502 -13.07 -19.14 -1.02
C GLU A 502 -11.95 -18.36 -1.69
N ARG A 503 -10.68 -18.66 -1.37
CA ARG A 503 -9.49 -18.00 -1.92
C ARG A 503 -9.20 -18.43 -3.36
N GLY A 504 -9.22 -19.76 -3.64
CA GLY A 504 -8.94 -20.31 -4.97
C GLY A 504 -10.14 -20.39 -5.89
N LYS A 505 -11.36 -20.14 -5.39
CA LYS A 505 -12.62 -20.12 -6.16
C LYS A 505 -12.87 -21.41 -6.96
N GLY A 506 -12.18 -22.51 -6.60
CA GLY A 506 -12.23 -23.79 -7.30
C GLY A 506 -11.49 -23.81 -8.64
N GLU A 507 -10.66 -22.82 -8.91
CA GLU A 507 -9.86 -22.71 -10.12
C GLU A 507 -8.62 -23.63 -10.10
N ASN A 508 -8.04 -23.89 -11.25
CA ASN A 508 -6.78 -24.63 -11.37
C ASN A 508 -5.58 -23.71 -11.12
N TRP A 509 -4.38 -24.32 -10.96
CA TRP A 509 -3.17 -23.58 -10.65
C TRP A 509 -2.77 -22.58 -11.75
N GLU A 510 -2.94 -22.93 -13.02
CA GLU A 510 -2.61 -22.05 -14.12
C GLU A 510 -3.43 -20.74 -14.07
N THR A 511 -4.74 -20.83 -13.80
CA THR A 511 -5.62 -19.67 -13.65
C THR A 511 -5.23 -18.81 -12.45
N LEU A 512 -4.92 -19.45 -11.30
CA LEU A 512 -4.49 -18.75 -10.11
C LEU A 512 -3.16 -18.02 -10.35
N LEU A 513 -2.20 -18.71 -10.95
CA LEU A 513 -0.90 -18.13 -11.27
C LEU A 513 -1.01 -16.97 -12.27
N GLU A 514 -1.86 -17.10 -13.31
CA GLU A 514 -2.11 -16.03 -14.28
C GLU A 514 -2.69 -14.79 -13.60
N GLY A 515 -3.71 -14.94 -12.74
CA GLY A 515 -4.28 -13.82 -12.00
C GLY A 515 -3.28 -13.13 -11.07
N PHE A 516 -2.44 -13.92 -10.39
CA PHE A 516 -1.35 -13.38 -9.58
C PHE A 516 -0.31 -12.62 -10.43
N GLU A 517 0.14 -13.22 -11.54
CA GLU A 517 1.08 -12.57 -12.46
C GLU A 517 0.51 -11.29 -13.09
N ASP A 518 -0.78 -11.27 -13.42
CA ASP A 518 -1.47 -10.09 -13.94
C ASP A 518 -1.47 -8.95 -12.91
N THR A 519 -1.74 -9.27 -11.63
CA THR A 519 -1.64 -8.28 -10.53
C THR A 519 -0.22 -7.72 -10.42
N LEU A 520 0.81 -8.59 -10.41
CA LEU A 520 2.21 -8.14 -10.32
C LEU A 520 2.62 -7.24 -11.49
N ASN A 521 2.15 -7.59 -12.70
CA ASN A 521 2.38 -6.80 -13.90
C ASN A 521 1.69 -5.44 -13.81
N HIS A 522 0.42 -5.41 -13.42
CA HIS A 522 -0.36 -4.18 -13.31
C HIS A 522 0.29 -3.20 -12.32
N VAL A 523 0.73 -3.67 -11.16
CA VAL A 523 1.48 -2.83 -10.19
C VAL A 523 2.75 -2.26 -10.79
N ASN A 524 3.51 -3.07 -11.56
CA ASN A 524 4.73 -2.61 -12.21
C ASN A 524 4.47 -1.61 -13.35
N GLU A 525 3.33 -1.71 -14.03
CA GLU A 525 2.90 -0.75 -15.05
C GLU A 525 2.39 0.56 -14.42
N ALA A 526 1.58 0.47 -13.35
CA ALA A 526 1.06 1.63 -12.64
C ALA A 526 2.19 2.46 -12.00
N ALA A 527 3.16 1.79 -11.38
CA ALA A 527 4.25 2.44 -10.65
C ALA A 527 5.63 1.79 -10.94
N PRO A 528 6.16 1.98 -12.16
CA PRO A 528 7.52 1.53 -12.48
C PRO A 528 8.52 2.31 -11.63
N GLY A 529 9.30 1.64 -10.82
CA GLY A 529 10.26 2.25 -9.90
C GLY A 529 9.95 2.01 -8.43
N LEU A 530 8.90 1.25 -8.11
CA LEU A 530 8.73 0.69 -6.77
C LEU A 530 9.86 -0.29 -6.46
N ARG A 531 10.41 -0.16 -5.26
CA ARG A 531 11.47 -1.05 -4.78
C ARG A 531 10.91 -2.39 -4.35
N ALA A 532 11.50 -3.48 -4.87
CA ALA A 532 11.21 -4.83 -4.42
C ALA A 532 11.86 -5.06 -3.04
N LEU A 533 11.07 -5.00 -1.98
CA LEU A 533 11.53 -5.10 -0.60
C LEU A 533 10.95 -6.36 0.08
N THR A 534 11.68 -6.86 1.07
CA THR A 534 11.15 -7.80 2.05
C THR A 534 10.37 -7.04 3.13
N ALA A 535 9.66 -7.73 4.00
CA ALA A 535 8.89 -7.08 5.07
C ALA A 535 9.77 -6.21 5.97
N SER A 536 10.91 -6.72 6.43
CA SER A 536 11.83 -5.97 7.29
C SER A 536 12.50 -4.79 6.56
N ASP A 537 12.75 -4.90 5.25
CA ASP A 537 13.27 -3.79 4.45
C ASP A 537 12.17 -2.75 4.19
N GLY A 538 10.89 -3.17 4.04
CA GLY A 538 9.72 -2.29 4.00
C GLY A 538 9.56 -1.50 5.30
N ALA A 539 9.71 -2.16 6.45
CA ALA A 539 9.70 -1.52 7.76
C ALA A 539 10.77 -0.42 7.90
N LYS A 540 12.01 -0.71 7.46
CA LYS A 540 13.09 0.32 7.42
C LYS A 540 12.75 1.47 6.48
N ALA A 541 12.12 1.19 5.32
CA ALA A 541 11.68 2.23 4.40
C ALA A 541 10.60 3.13 5.03
N LEU A 542 9.67 2.54 5.78
CA LEU A 542 8.67 3.27 6.55
C LEU A 542 9.30 4.16 7.63
N GLU A 543 10.30 3.67 8.37
CA GLU A 543 11.04 4.45 9.38
C GLU A 543 11.69 5.69 8.72
N VAL A 544 12.42 5.49 7.61
CA VAL A 544 13.05 6.59 6.87
C VAL A 544 12.01 7.61 6.38
N TYR A 545 10.90 7.13 5.82
CA TYR A 545 9.80 7.99 5.40
C TYR A 545 9.19 8.76 6.58
N GLN A 546 8.98 8.11 7.73
CA GLN A 546 8.35 8.74 8.88
C GLN A 546 9.19 9.86 9.47
N GLU A 547 10.50 9.69 9.53
CA GLU A 547 11.42 10.71 10.06
C GLU A 547 11.70 11.85 9.08
N LEU A 548 11.49 11.66 7.78
CA LEU A 548 11.74 12.65 6.75
C LEU A 548 10.87 13.90 6.96
N GLU A 549 11.48 15.08 7.02
CA GLU A 549 10.80 16.37 7.08
C GLU A 549 11.12 17.17 5.79
N PRO A 550 10.29 17.10 4.75
CA PRO A 550 10.49 17.85 3.52
C PRO A 550 9.99 19.28 3.64
N VAL A 551 10.73 20.22 3.05
CA VAL A 551 10.29 21.59 2.77
C VAL A 551 10.32 21.76 1.26
N LEU A 552 9.16 22.02 0.67
CA LEU A 552 8.99 22.18 -0.77
C LEU A 552 8.55 23.61 -1.08
N VAL A 553 9.20 24.24 -2.05
CA VAL A 553 8.84 25.58 -2.53
C VAL A 553 8.52 25.49 -4.01
N TYR A 554 7.36 25.98 -4.36
CA TYR A 554 6.83 25.98 -5.73
C TYR A 554 6.98 27.41 -6.29
N ASP A 555 7.81 27.55 -7.32
CA ASP A 555 7.98 28.80 -8.06
C ASP A 555 7.52 28.61 -9.51
N GLU A 556 7.41 29.70 -10.27
CA GLU A 556 7.06 29.62 -11.68
C GLU A 556 8.09 28.78 -12.46
N GLY A 557 7.70 27.55 -12.82
CA GLY A 557 8.51 26.61 -13.61
C GLY A 557 9.56 25.82 -12.84
N GLU A 558 9.59 25.86 -11.50
CA GLU A 558 10.47 24.99 -10.71
C GLU A 558 9.90 24.61 -9.33
N ILE A 559 10.32 23.44 -8.84
CA ILE A 559 10.11 22.98 -7.47
C ILE A 559 11.47 22.84 -6.81
N ARG A 560 11.65 23.50 -5.67
CA ARG A 560 12.87 23.39 -4.85
C ARG A 560 12.57 22.66 -3.56
N GLY A 561 13.38 21.65 -3.26
CA GLY A 561 13.23 20.83 -2.06
C GLY A 561 14.44 20.92 -1.14
N SER A 562 14.17 20.90 0.17
CA SER A 562 15.15 20.74 1.24
C SER A 562 14.64 19.70 2.23
N LEU A 563 15.44 18.68 2.51
CA LEU A 563 15.06 17.50 3.26
C LEU A 563 15.84 17.42 4.57
N LYS A 564 15.15 17.61 5.70
CA LYS A 564 15.71 17.33 7.01
C LYS A 564 15.56 15.85 7.31
N ASN A 565 16.47 15.27 8.08
CA ASN A 565 16.57 13.84 8.38
C ASN A 565 16.72 12.95 7.11
N PHE A 566 17.36 13.46 6.08
CA PHE A 566 17.64 12.75 4.84
C PHE A 566 18.65 11.62 5.06
N ARG A 567 18.32 10.40 4.66
CA ARG A 567 19.13 9.19 4.84
C ARG A 567 19.57 8.58 3.49
N GLY A 568 20.14 9.38 2.59
CA GLY A 568 20.72 8.95 1.31
C GLY A 568 19.75 8.99 0.15
N GLU A 569 18.52 8.52 0.29
CA GLU A 569 17.46 8.63 -0.72
C GLU A 569 16.14 9.01 -0.07
N ALA A 570 15.29 9.74 -0.80
CA ALA A 570 13.92 10.04 -0.42
C ALA A 570 13.02 9.97 -1.67
N PHE A 571 11.80 9.49 -1.48
CA PHE A 571 10.89 9.21 -2.58
C PHE A 571 9.65 10.08 -2.49
N PHE A 572 9.19 10.56 -3.65
CA PHE A 572 8.02 11.43 -3.73
C PHE A 572 7.18 11.04 -4.95
N PHE A 573 5.88 11.20 -4.85
CA PHE A 573 5.04 11.36 -6.00
C PHE A 573 4.93 12.84 -6.35
N LEU A 574 5.14 13.16 -7.61
CA LEU A 574 4.92 14.47 -8.21
C LEU A 574 3.78 14.37 -9.21
N ARG A 575 2.73 15.15 -9.03
CA ARG A 575 1.69 15.36 -10.03
C ARG A 575 1.88 16.71 -10.70
N THR A 576 1.99 16.71 -12.02
CA THR A 576 2.14 17.91 -12.86
C THR A 576 1.78 17.57 -14.31
N ASP A 577 1.14 18.48 -15.01
CA ASP A 577 0.88 18.36 -16.46
C ASP A 577 2.08 18.85 -17.30
N LYS A 578 3.20 19.22 -16.66
CA LYS A 578 4.45 19.68 -17.27
C LYS A 578 5.47 18.55 -17.30
N THR A 579 6.52 18.69 -18.12
CA THR A 579 7.63 17.74 -18.14
C THR A 579 8.65 18.09 -17.05
N PRO A 580 8.77 17.27 -15.97
CA PRO A 580 9.73 17.53 -14.90
C PRO A 580 11.15 17.08 -15.28
N VAL A 581 12.14 17.90 -14.99
CA VAL A 581 13.56 17.61 -15.26
C VAL A 581 14.39 17.96 -14.03
N SER A 582 15.22 17.02 -13.56
CA SER A 582 16.15 17.28 -12.47
C SER A 582 17.21 18.31 -12.89
N LYS A 583 17.41 19.33 -12.08
CA LYS A 583 18.55 20.22 -12.18
C LYS A 583 19.72 19.59 -11.41
N ASP A 584 20.90 19.55 -11.98
CA ASP A 584 22.13 19.06 -11.32
C ASP A 584 22.13 17.57 -10.92
N ASP A 585 21.38 16.71 -11.61
CA ASP A 585 21.27 15.26 -11.36
C ASP A 585 20.98 14.92 -9.87
N ALA A 586 20.28 15.82 -9.16
CA ALA A 586 19.92 15.61 -7.75
C ALA A 586 18.75 14.63 -7.58
N CYS A 587 17.96 14.44 -8.62
CA CYS A 587 16.82 13.51 -8.64
C CYS A 587 16.87 12.58 -9.84
N LEU A 588 16.37 11.36 -9.65
CA LEU A 588 15.88 10.50 -10.73
C LEU A 588 14.37 10.71 -10.83
N ILE A 589 13.84 10.91 -12.04
CA ILE A 589 12.42 11.13 -12.28
C ILE A 589 11.94 10.06 -13.27
N THR A 590 10.90 9.30 -12.87
CA THR A 590 10.31 8.22 -13.65
C THR A 590 8.82 8.49 -13.81
N SER A 591 8.29 8.46 -15.03
CA SER A 591 6.85 8.58 -15.29
C SER A 591 6.09 7.39 -14.71
N LEU A 592 4.90 7.62 -14.18
CA LEU A 592 4.00 6.63 -13.63
C LEU A 592 2.74 6.52 -14.49
N GLY A 593 2.01 5.39 -14.34
CA GLY A 593 0.80 5.10 -15.11
C GLY A 593 1.07 4.21 -16.32
N THR A 594 0.04 3.50 -16.78
CA THR A 594 0.13 2.42 -17.79
C THR A 594 0.63 2.87 -19.15
N GLU A 595 0.42 4.12 -19.55
CA GLU A 595 0.85 4.66 -20.84
C GLU A 595 2.11 5.55 -20.74
N GLY A 596 2.59 5.84 -19.51
CA GLY A 596 3.77 6.68 -19.30
C GLY A 596 3.58 8.17 -19.63
N ASP A 597 2.39 8.55 -20.07
CA ASP A 597 2.01 9.93 -20.47
C ASP A 597 1.10 10.62 -19.43
N GLY A 598 0.92 10.00 -18.25
CA GLY A 598 0.10 10.53 -17.17
C GLY A 598 0.79 11.71 -16.44
N PRO A 599 0.03 12.44 -15.60
CA PRO A 599 0.56 13.58 -14.85
C PRO A 599 1.38 13.18 -13.63
N TYR A 600 1.59 11.88 -13.36
CA TYR A 600 2.30 11.39 -12.18
C TYR A 600 3.72 10.94 -12.48
N TYR A 601 4.63 11.27 -11.56
CA TYR A 601 6.03 10.90 -11.62
C TYR A 601 6.52 10.42 -10.24
N MET A 602 7.34 9.37 -10.24
CA MET A 602 8.18 9.02 -9.08
C MET A 602 9.43 9.88 -9.11
N VAL A 603 9.66 10.65 -8.07
CA VAL A 603 10.88 11.42 -7.87
C VAL A 603 11.72 10.75 -6.78
N THR A 604 12.90 10.27 -7.13
CA THR A 604 13.91 9.78 -6.19
C THR A 604 14.93 10.88 -5.94
N ALA A 605 14.84 11.57 -4.83
CA ALA A 605 15.83 12.56 -4.41
C ALA A 605 17.08 11.82 -3.90
N LYS A 606 18.24 12.13 -4.47
CA LYS A 606 19.56 11.58 -4.12
C LYS A 606 20.41 12.54 -3.29
N LYS A 607 19.90 13.74 -3.05
CA LYS A 607 20.51 14.78 -2.25
C LYS A 607 19.47 15.42 -1.34
N ALA A 608 19.90 15.91 -0.19
CA ALA A 608 19.03 16.62 0.74
C ALA A 608 18.48 17.95 0.18
N GLU A 609 19.17 18.56 -0.77
CA GLU A 609 18.73 19.76 -1.49
C GLU A 609 18.65 19.44 -2.98
N PHE A 610 17.52 19.81 -3.61
CA PHE A 610 17.30 19.56 -5.04
C PHE A 610 16.41 20.62 -5.68
N THR A 611 16.49 20.67 -7.01
CA THR A 611 15.60 21.50 -7.84
C THR A 611 15.09 20.68 -9.02
N ILE A 612 13.79 20.73 -9.25
CA ILE A 612 13.11 20.14 -10.40
C ILE A 612 12.59 21.28 -11.27
N LEU A 613 13.00 21.30 -12.53
CA LEU A 613 12.49 22.25 -13.52
C LEU A 613 11.23 21.66 -14.16
N LEU A 614 10.17 22.43 -14.21
CA LEU A 614 8.89 22.09 -14.84
C LEU A 614 8.81 22.77 -16.20
N LYS A 615 9.02 22.04 -17.28
CA LYS A 615 8.96 22.57 -18.63
C LYS A 615 7.51 22.45 -19.12
N GLY A 616 6.91 23.58 -19.49
CA GLY A 616 5.69 23.60 -20.28
C GLY A 616 5.98 23.07 -21.70
N ASP A 617 4.99 22.46 -22.33
CA ASP A 617 5.04 22.02 -23.73
C ASP A 617 5.20 23.21 -24.70
#